data_8b6248316a96624acce5e96eee5492e4
#
_entry.id   8b6248316a96624acce5e96eee5492e4
#
_cell.length_a   1.000
_cell.length_b   1.000
_cell.length_c   1.000
_cell.angle_alpha   90.00
_cell.angle_beta   90.00
_cell.angle_gamma   90.00
#
_symmetry.space_group_name_H-M   'P 1'
#
loop_
_entity.id
_entity.type
_entity.pdbx_description
1 polymer ?
#
loop_
_entity_poly.entity_id
_entity_poly.type
_entity_poly.pdbx_seq_one_letter_code
_entity_poly.pdbx_strand_id
1 'polypeptide(L)'
;MRRALNCVLAATAALLPAVVVTTTPAAARPAELTAACPAAGFVSQHFHSGHNGVDIANNVGTPIYAVGDGEVTISGYTGDYGQWIRVLHPDGRISEYGHMSRRDVSVGDRVVAGQQIALMGAEGNSTGPHLHLRIWGDPSTSYGIDPEAHLAERGVVLPCTPGSGPRPKPPVHPAESGRVVSARSADGRLEVFAAGADGVHHAWQQEVNGNWSAWEPLGGPGGGAELAIAPNADGRLEVFAVNGSTFQHRWQLSPSGGWSNWETFGGGGKDTAAGVNADGRIEVYASGPVGLFHRYQTAANGGWSEWEPAGGPADSRVEMEKAPDGRLEVFALNGDAFRHQYQTAPSGGWSAWEDFGGGGHDLTVDHNADGRLEVFASGPVGVFHKYQTGATSWSQWEPTGGPADAQLTSERTPDGRVEVFAVNSATAMHTWQTAPNAPYGEWAAFGTGGTEVTAAANADGRIEVFGAGRAGTYHKWQTGFATWSEWMWVNDKAGPALD
;
A
#
# COMPACT_ATOMS: atom_id res chain seq x y z
N MET A 1 -50.03 -16.79 -72.72
CA MET A 1 -50.98 -17.47 -71.81
C MET A 1 -50.21 -18.52 -71.00
N ARG A 2 -49.85 -18.28 -69.83
CA ARG A 2 -49.56 -19.25 -68.70
C ARG A 2 -49.59 -18.49 -67.41
N ARG A 3 -50.56 -18.79 -66.55
CA ARG A 3 -50.77 -18.21 -65.25
C ARG A 3 -49.75 -18.83 -64.26
N ALA A 4 -49.02 -18.02 -63.49
CA ALA A 4 -48.26 -18.47 -62.35
C ALA A 4 -49.11 -18.44 -61.11
N LEU A 5 -49.09 -19.56 -60.40
CA LEU A 5 -49.81 -19.77 -59.12
C LEU A 5 -48.87 -19.36 -57.96
N ASN A 6 -49.25 -18.35 -57.22
CA ASN A 6 -48.55 -18.00 -55.99
C ASN A 6 -49.10 -18.85 -54.83
N CYS A 7 -48.22 -19.72 -54.24
CA CYS A 7 -48.47 -20.34 -52.94
C CYS A 7 -47.96 -19.43 -51.84
N VAL A 8 -48.84 -18.97 -50.99
CA VAL A 8 -48.54 -18.28 -49.74
C VAL A 8 -48.38 -19.33 -48.63
N LEU A 9 -47.18 -19.50 -48.12
CA LEU A 9 -46.94 -20.26 -46.88
C LEU A 9 -47.10 -19.31 -45.70
N ALA A 10 -48.11 -19.56 -44.87
CA ALA A 10 -48.24 -18.92 -43.57
C ALA A 10 -47.39 -19.68 -42.53
N ALA A 11 -46.38 -19.02 -42.00
CA ALA A 11 -45.58 -19.51 -40.88
C ALA A 11 -46.22 -19.08 -39.56
N THR A 12 -46.76 -20.03 -38.80
CA THR A 12 -47.24 -19.81 -37.45
C THR A 12 -46.05 -19.86 -36.49
N ALA A 13 -45.67 -18.71 -35.96
CA ALA A 13 -44.67 -18.63 -34.88
C ALA A 13 -45.33 -18.98 -33.55
N ALA A 14 -44.89 -20.09 -32.92
CA ALA A 14 -45.26 -20.44 -31.57
C ALA A 14 -44.43 -19.60 -30.56
N LEU A 15 -45.11 -18.73 -29.82
CA LEU A 15 -44.51 -18.02 -28.70
C LEU A 15 -44.37 -19.00 -27.51
N LEU A 16 -43.14 -19.33 -27.16
CA LEU A 16 -42.81 -19.97 -25.88
C LEU A 16 -42.80 -18.90 -24.78
N PRO A 17 -43.39 -19.18 -23.60
CA PRO A 17 -43.34 -18.22 -22.51
C PRO A 17 -41.92 -18.13 -21.94
N ALA A 18 -41.41 -16.90 -21.83
CA ALA A 18 -40.14 -16.60 -21.16
C ALA A 18 -40.31 -16.89 -19.66
N VAL A 19 -39.55 -17.88 -19.17
CA VAL A 19 -39.39 -18.11 -17.74
C VAL A 19 -38.49 -17.00 -17.19
N VAL A 20 -39.08 -16.03 -16.50
CA VAL A 20 -38.34 -15.04 -15.73
C VAL A 20 -37.82 -15.75 -14.48
N VAL A 21 -36.53 -16.15 -14.50
CA VAL A 21 -35.80 -16.58 -13.29
C VAL A 21 -35.50 -15.33 -12.50
N THR A 22 -36.31 -15.04 -11.50
CA THR A 22 -35.99 -14.03 -10.47
C THR A 22 -34.88 -14.62 -9.59
N THR A 23 -33.63 -14.24 -9.84
CA THR A 23 -32.57 -14.47 -8.88
C THR A 23 -32.79 -13.54 -7.69
N THR A 24 -33.29 -14.08 -6.59
CA THR A 24 -33.17 -13.41 -5.29
C THR A 24 -31.69 -13.17 -5.01
N PRO A 25 -31.28 -11.94 -4.69
CA PRO A 25 -29.90 -11.73 -4.25
C PRO A 25 -29.68 -12.61 -3.02
N ALA A 26 -28.64 -13.43 -3.06
CA ALA A 26 -28.20 -14.18 -1.89
C ALA A 26 -28.00 -13.16 -0.76
N ALA A 27 -28.68 -13.37 0.37
CA ALA A 27 -28.46 -12.56 1.56
C ALA A 27 -26.94 -12.58 1.84
N ALA A 28 -26.33 -11.40 1.89
CA ALA A 28 -24.93 -11.26 2.25
C ALA A 28 -24.72 -12.00 3.57
N ARG A 29 -23.83 -13.00 3.57
CA ARG A 29 -23.42 -13.70 4.77
C ARG A 29 -22.91 -12.64 5.75
N PRO A 30 -23.35 -12.60 7.02
CA PRO A 30 -22.80 -11.65 7.98
C PRO A 30 -21.28 -11.77 7.98
N ALA A 31 -20.58 -10.65 7.91
CA ALA A 31 -19.12 -10.64 8.00
C ALA A 31 -18.70 -11.40 9.26
N GLU A 32 -17.84 -12.41 9.12
CA GLU A 32 -17.29 -13.12 10.27
C GLU A 32 -16.57 -12.08 11.14
N LEU A 33 -17.03 -11.91 12.39
CA LEU A 33 -16.37 -11.04 13.35
C LEU A 33 -14.96 -11.56 13.60
N THR A 34 -13.98 -10.80 13.18
CA THR A 34 -12.60 -10.99 13.65
C THR A 34 -12.54 -10.51 15.11
N ALA A 35 -12.17 -11.38 16.05
CA ALA A 35 -11.98 -10.98 17.42
C ALA A 35 -10.49 -10.69 17.70
N ALA A 36 -10.23 -9.73 18.58
CA ALA A 36 -8.88 -9.40 19.04
C ALA A 36 -8.78 -9.45 20.57
N CYS A 37 -7.56 -9.66 21.08
CA CYS A 37 -7.26 -9.62 22.49
C CYS A 37 -7.50 -8.23 23.07
N PRO A 38 -8.41 -8.06 24.07
CA PRO A 38 -8.81 -6.75 24.56
C PRO A 38 -7.77 -6.04 25.40
N ALA A 39 -6.95 -6.76 26.15
CA ALA A 39 -5.86 -6.20 26.96
C ALA A 39 -4.86 -7.29 27.36
N ALA A 40 -3.61 -6.91 27.59
CA ALA A 40 -2.66 -7.75 28.32
C ALA A 40 -3.04 -7.81 29.81
N GLY A 41 -2.89 -8.99 30.43
CA GLY A 41 -3.17 -9.15 31.85
C GLY A 41 -3.57 -10.57 32.21
N PHE A 42 -4.11 -10.74 33.39
CA PHE A 42 -4.70 -12.01 33.85
C PHE A 42 -6.18 -11.81 34.19
N VAL A 43 -7.00 -12.84 33.99
CA VAL A 43 -8.42 -12.80 34.38
C VAL A 43 -8.50 -12.77 35.90
N SER A 44 -8.96 -11.66 36.47
CA SER A 44 -9.14 -11.49 37.92
C SER A 44 -10.55 -11.84 38.38
N GLN A 45 -11.55 -11.71 37.47
CA GLN A 45 -12.93 -12.14 37.73
C GLN A 45 -13.59 -12.63 36.44
N HIS A 46 -14.18 -13.82 36.50
CA HIS A 46 -14.90 -14.46 35.43
C HIS A 46 -16.36 -14.00 35.37
N PHE A 47 -16.98 -14.22 34.20
CA PHE A 47 -18.44 -14.03 34.03
C PHE A 47 -19.23 -15.01 34.91
N HIS A 48 -20.22 -14.50 35.67
CA HIS A 48 -21.15 -15.31 36.45
C HIS A 48 -22.43 -14.51 36.85
N SER A 49 -23.39 -15.11 37.53
CA SER A 49 -24.69 -14.50 37.87
C SER A 49 -24.61 -13.19 38.66
N GLY A 50 -23.50 -12.86 39.30
CA GLY A 50 -23.26 -11.61 40.01
C GLY A 50 -22.25 -10.67 39.29
N HIS A 51 -21.71 -11.09 38.15
CA HIS A 51 -20.72 -10.33 37.39
C HIS A 51 -20.97 -10.48 35.91
N ASN A 52 -21.41 -9.41 35.27
CA ASN A 52 -21.96 -9.41 33.89
C ASN A 52 -20.88 -9.23 32.78
N GLY A 53 -19.62 -9.40 33.12
CA GLY A 53 -18.48 -9.27 32.22
C GLY A 53 -17.31 -10.16 32.64
N VAL A 54 -16.15 -9.94 32.08
CA VAL A 54 -14.86 -10.50 32.52
C VAL A 54 -13.93 -9.35 32.89
N ASP A 55 -13.22 -9.50 34.02
CA ASP A 55 -12.22 -8.53 34.45
C ASP A 55 -10.82 -9.01 34.15
N ILE A 56 -10.05 -8.15 33.42
CA ILE A 56 -8.66 -8.40 33.06
C ILE A 56 -7.79 -7.38 33.78
N ALA A 57 -7.04 -7.84 34.81
CA ALA A 57 -6.21 -6.99 35.66
C ALA A 57 -4.79 -6.82 35.12
N ASN A 58 -4.32 -5.57 35.17
CA ASN A 58 -2.93 -5.19 34.90
C ASN A 58 -2.68 -3.77 35.46
N ASN A 59 -1.51 -3.19 35.21
CA ASN A 59 -1.14 -1.85 35.66
C ASN A 59 -1.99 -0.75 35.01
N VAL A 60 -2.18 0.36 35.74
CA VAL A 60 -2.73 1.59 35.12
C VAL A 60 -1.90 2.01 33.90
N GLY A 61 -2.57 2.40 32.84
CA GLY A 61 -1.93 2.76 31.57
C GLY A 61 -1.70 1.60 30.61
N THR A 62 -2.05 0.34 30.98
CA THR A 62 -2.05 -0.78 30.03
C THR A 62 -3.02 -0.49 28.88
N PRO A 63 -2.61 -0.61 27.59
CA PRO A 63 -3.49 -0.37 26.47
C PRO A 63 -4.69 -1.32 26.43
N ILE A 64 -5.86 -0.77 26.09
CA ILE A 64 -7.11 -1.50 25.87
C ILE A 64 -7.46 -1.41 24.39
N TYR A 65 -7.85 -2.54 23.82
CA TYR A 65 -8.11 -2.68 22.39
C TYR A 65 -9.56 -3.12 22.12
N ALA A 66 -10.13 -2.67 20.99
CA ALA A 66 -11.43 -3.12 20.53
C ALA A 66 -11.40 -4.62 20.24
N VAL A 67 -12.38 -5.37 20.78
CA VAL A 67 -12.47 -6.82 20.52
C VAL A 67 -12.98 -7.18 19.14
N GLY A 68 -13.54 -6.23 18.41
CA GLY A 68 -14.10 -6.43 17.06
C GLY A 68 -14.25 -5.12 16.31
N ASP A 69 -14.45 -5.22 14.99
CA ASP A 69 -14.82 -4.08 14.15
C ASP A 69 -16.16 -3.50 14.59
N GLY A 70 -16.34 -2.19 14.52
CA GLY A 70 -17.62 -1.58 14.88
C GLY A 70 -17.60 -0.06 14.90
N GLU A 71 -18.71 0.51 15.39
CA GLU A 71 -18.90 1.95 15.58
C GLU A 71 -19.05 2.27 17.07
N VAL A 72 -18.32 3.26 17.53
CA VAL A 72 -18.39 3.75 18.91
C VAL A 72 -19.74 4.44 19.12
N THR A 73 -20.61 3.82 19.92
CA THR A 73 -21.94 4.37 20.24
C THR A 73 -21.94 5.16 21.52
N ILE A 74 -21.01 4.89 22.42
CA ILE A 74 -20.80 5.63 23.67
C ILE A 74 -19.30 5.77 23.91
N SER A 75 -18.88 6.99 24.28
CA SER A 75 -17.57 7.32 24.84
C SER A 75 -17.77 8.39 25.89
N GLY A 76 -17.82 8.00 27.17
CA GLY A 76 -18.28 8.90 28.23
C GLY A 76 -17.79 8.50 29.61
N TYR A 77 -18.44 9.06 30.64
CA TYR A 77 -18.20 8.77 32.05
C TYR A 77 -19.51 8.39 32.72
N THR A 78 -19.48 7.37 33.60
CA THR A 78 -20.58 6.97 34.48
C THR A 78 -20.05 6.62 35.85
N GLY A 79 -20.90 6.72 36.90
CA GLY A 79 -20.48 6.44 38.28
C GLY A 79 -20.01 5.01 38.50
N ASP A 80 -20.57 4.03 37.81
CA ASP A 80 -20.26 2.62 38.00
C ASP A 80 -19.01 2.19 37.23
N TYR A 81 -18.92 2.55 35.95
CA TYR A 81 -17.81 2.16 35.05
C TYR A 81 -16.66 3.18 34.98
N GLY A 82 -16.81 4.37 35.58
CA GLY A 82 -15.85 5.45 35.38
C GLY A 82 -15.85 5.89 33.91
N GLN A 83 -14.67 6.05 33.31
CA GLN A 83 -14.55 6.19 31.86
C GLN A 83 -15.00 4.88 31.18
N TRP A 84 -15.84 4.99 30.17
CA TRP A 84 -16.40 3.82 29.50
C TRP A 84 -16.68 4.05 28.01
N ILE A 85 -16.60 2.96 27.24
CA ILE A 85 -16.82 2.93 25.78
C ILE A 85 -17.79 1.80 25.46
N ARG A 86 -18.67 2.01 24.47
CA ARG A 86 -19.45 0.96 23.80
C ARG A 86 -19.17 0.98 22.31
N VAL A 87 -18.96 -0.21 21.75
CA VAL A 87 -18.78 -0.42 20.31
C VAL A 87 -19.89 -1.34 19.79
N LEU A 88 -20.68 -0.85 18.83
CA LEU A 88 -21.68 -1.63 18.11
C LEU A 88 -21.01 -2.36 16.94
N HIS A 89 -21.11 -3.68 16.95
CA HIS A 89 -20.52 -4.54 15.92
C HIS A 89 -21.51 -4.81 14.75
N PRO A 90 -21.00 -5.21 13.56
CA PRO A 90 -21.85 -5.48 12.39
C PRO A 90 -22.88 -6.59 12.58
N ASP A 91 -22.69 -7.50 13.54
CA ASP A 91 -23.64 -8.55 13.89
C ASP A 91 -24.72 -8.11 14.90
N GLY A 92 -24.74 -6.82 15.24
CA GLY A 92 -25.68 -6.22 16.20
C GLY A 92 -25.29 -6.38 17.67
N ARG A 93 -24.20 -7.06 17.99
CA ARG A 93 -23.67 -7.13 19.36
C ARG A 93 -22.98 -5.84 19.77
N ILE A 94 -22.86 -5.63 21.08
CA ILE A 94 -22.15 -4.49 21.64
C ILE A 94 -21.07 -4.99 22.60
N SER A 95 -19.82 -4.55 22.40
CA SER A 95 -18.79 -4.65 23.43
C SER A 95 -18.75 -3.39 24.27
N GLU A 96 -18.61 -3.58 25.58
CA GLU A 96 -18.57 -2.50 26.58
C GLU A 96 -17.30 -2.62 27.40
N TYR A 97 -16.60 -1.51 27.57
CA TYR A 97 -15.30 -1.40 28.24
C TYR A 97 -15.42 -0.41 29.38
N GLY A 98 -14.96 -0.78 30.58
CA GLY A 98 -15.06 0.04 31.79
C GLY A 98 -13.74 0.23 32.51
N HIS A 99 -13.75 1.15 33.50
CA HIS A 99 -12.70 1.50 34.45
C HIS A 99 -11.43 2.10 33.86
N MET A 100 -11.51 2.68 32.67
CA MET A 100 -10.38 3.27 31.95
C MET A 100 -9.88 4.54 32.65
N SER A 101 -8.56 4.84 32.51
CA SER A 101 -7.97 6.11 32.91
C SER A 101 -8.00 7.15 31.78
N ARG A 102 -8.13 6.69 30.52
CA ARG A 102 -8.18 7.54 29.33
C ARG A 102 -8.96 6.83 28.23
N ARG A 103 -9.72 7.57 27.48
CA ARG A 103 -10.39 7.14 26.24
C ARG A 103 -9.69 7.76 25.06
N ASP A 104 -9.44 6.97 24.01
CA ASP A 104 -8.73 7.38 22.80
C ASP A 104 -9.69 7.51 21.58
N VAL A 105 -11.00 7.28 21.80
CA VAL A 105 -12.03 7.32 20.74
C VAL A 105 -13.28 8.09 21.20
N SER A 106 -14.01 8.63 20.22
CA SER A 106 -15.24 9.43 20.39
C SER A 106 -16.46 8.73 19.80
N VAL A 107 -17.66 9.16 20.17
CA VAL A 107 -18.93 8.67 19.59
C VAL A 107 -18.94 8.93 18.09
N GLY A 108 -19.31 7.90 17.30
CA GLY A 108 -19.31 7.93 15.84
C GLY A 108 -18.02 7.45 15.18
N ASP A 109 -16.95 7.27 15.96
CA ASP A 109 -15.71 6.70 15.42
C ASP A 109 -15.93 5.24 15.03
N ARG A 110 -15.37 4.84 13.90
CA ARG A 110 -15.27 3.43 13.52
C ARG A 110 -13.97 2.87 14.04
N VAL A 111 -14.05 1.69 14.65
CA VAL A 111 -12.90 0.97 15.17
C VAL A 111 -12.79 -0.40 14.53
N VAL A 112 -11.58 -0.91 14.48
CA VAL A 112 -11.29 -2.28 14.00
C VAL A 112 -10.80 -3.14 15.16
N ALA A 113 -10.99 -4.45 15.08
CA ALA A 113 -10.51 -5.40 16.07
C ALA A 113 -8.98 -5.23 16.29
N GLY A 114 -8.57 -5.08 17.55
CA GLY A 114 -7.17 -4.83 17.90
C GLY A 114 -6.73 -3.37 17.84
N GLN A 115 -7.60 -2.44 17.44
CA GLN A 115 -7.32 -1.01 17.57
C GLN A 115 -7.31 -0.60 19.04
N GLN A 116 -6.29 0.14 19.46
CA GLN A 116 -6.27 0.74 20.80
C GLN A 116 -7.39 1.79 20.90
N ILE A 117 -8.20 1.66 21.94
CA ILE A 117 -9.36 2.55 22.19
C ILE A 117 -9.28 3.27 23.53
N ALA A 118 -8.41 2.80 24.45
CA ALA A 118 -8.32 3.36 25.80
C ALA A 118 -7.02 2.93 26.50
N LEU A 119 -6.82 3.48 27.69
CA LEU A 119 -5.84 3.00 28.66
C LEU A 119 -6.54 2.53 29.93
N MET A 120 -6.10 1.39 30.47
CA MET A 120 -6.58 0.79 31.72
C MET A 120 -6.43 1.75 32.90
N GLY A 121 -7.41 1.76 33.75
CA GLY A 121 -7.45 2.54 34.98
C GLY A 121 -8.12 1.79 36.13
N ALA A 122 -8.64 2.54 37.08
CA ALA A 122 -9.42 2.05 38.22
C ALA A 122 -10.55 3.06 38.55
N GLU A 123 -11.11 3.72 37.50
CA GLU A 123 -12.16 4.70 37.72
C GLU A 123 -13.54 4.04 37.93
N GLY A 124 -14.46 4.75 38.57
CA GLY A 124 -15.80 4.24 38.92
C GLY A 124 -15.77 3.28 40.11
N ASN A 125 -16.69 2.30 40.12
CA ASN A 125 -16.78 1.30 41.19
C ASN A 125 -15.80 0.15 40.94
N SER A 126 -14.50 0.35 41.24
CA SER A 126 -13.40 -0.56 40.98
C SER A 126 -12.59 -0.84 42.27
N THR A 127 -12.15 -2.08 42.45
CA THR A 127 -11.28 -2.48 43.56
C THR A 127 -9.78 -2.38 43.26
N GLY A 128 -9.42 -2.11 42.00
CA GLY A 128 -8.04 -1.99 41.53
C GLY A 128 -7.97 -1.87 40.01
N PRO A 129 -6.78 -1.65 39.45
CA PRO A 129 -6.66 -1.45 37.99
C PRO A 129 -7.03 -2.71 37.20
N HIS A 130 -8.06 -2.60 36.38
CA HIS A 130 -8.50 -3.66 35.45
C HIS A 130 -9.33 -3.09 34.31
N LEU A 131 -9.48 -3.87 33.23
CA LEU A 131 -10.52 -3.70 32.22
C LEU A 131 -11.72 -4.56 32.63
N HIS A 132 -12.89 -3.97 32.81
CA HIS A 132 -14.15 -4.68 32.79
C HIS A 132 -14.64 -4.76 31.36
N LEU A 133 -14.69 -5.97 30.77
CA LEU A 133 -15.19 -6.23 29.42
C LEU A 133 -16.53 -6.96 29.49
N ARG A 134 -17.55 -6.39 28.87
CA ARG A 134 -18.88 -7.01 28.72
C ARG A 134 -19.24 -7.12 27.25
N ILE A 135 -19.92 -8.21 26.88
CA ILE A 135 -20.50 -8.40 25.54
C ILE A 135 -22.02 -8.54 25.68
N TRP A 136 -22.74 -7.70 24.96
CA TRP A 136 -24.20 -7.78 24.88
C TRP A 136 -24.59 -8.68 23.72
N GLY A 137 -25.31 -9.78 24.01
CA GLY A 137 -25.79 -10.72 22.99
C GLY A 137 -27.03 -10.18 22.24
N ASP A 138 -27.91 -9.53 22.98
CA ASP A 138 -29.10 -8.84 22.48
C ASP A 138 -29.27 -7.54 23.29
N PRO A 139 -29.26 -6.36 22.64
CA PRO A 139 -29.41 -5.07 23.30
C PRO A 139 -30.71 -4.91 24.10
N SER A 140 -31.74 -5.73 23.83
CA SER A 140 -32.98 -5.73 24.58
C SER A 140 -32.93 -6.46 25.92
N THR A 141 -31.87 -7.24 26.17
CA THR A 141 -31.63 -7.95 27.42
C THR A 141 -30.81 -7.11 28.40
N SER A 142 -31.11 -7.18 29.68
CA SER A 142 -30.35 -6.46 30.73
C SER A 142 -29.07 -7.15 31.13
N TYR A 143 -28.75 -8.31 30.59
CA TYR A 143 -27.58 -9.13 30.94
C TYR A 143 -26.76 -9.49 29.71
N GLY A 144 -25.42 -9.44 29.84
CA GLY A 144 -24.49 -9.81 28.78
C GLY A 144 -24.41 -11.33 28.55
N ILE A 145 -23.69 -11.72 27.53
CA ILE A 145 -23.22 -13.11 27.32
C ILE A 145 -21.79 -13.23 27.87
N ASP A 146 -21.38 -14.48 28.13
CA ASP A 146 -20.03 -14.76 28.62
C ASP A 146 -18.96 -14.29 27.60
N PRO A 147 -18.15 -13.26 27.94
CA PRO A 147 -17.15 -12.73 27.01
C PRO A 147 -16.04 -13.72 26.71
N GLU A 148 -15.67 -14.60 27.66
CA GLU A 148 -14.59 -15.58 27.47
C GLU A 148 -15.02 -16.64 26.44
N ALA A 149 -16.23 -17.18 26.57
CA ALA A 149 -16.78 -18.11 25.60
C ALA A 149 -16.95 -17.46 24.23
N HIS A 150 -17.49 -16.22 24.20
CA HIS A 150 -17.68 -15.47 22.95
C HIS A 150 -16.37 -15.19 22.21
N LEU A 151 -15.32 -14.82 22.92
CA LEU A 151 -13.98 -14.57 22.34
C LEU A 151 -13.32 -15.89 21.91
N ALA A 152 -13.45 -16.96 22.70
CA ALA A 152 -12.89 -18.26 22.40
C ALA A 152 -13.46 -18.89 21.11
N GLU A 153 -14.77 -18.74 20.87
CA GLU A 153 -15.43 -19.12 19.61
C GLU A 153 -14.84 -18.42 18.39
N ARG A 154 -14.16 -17.29 18.60
CA ARG A 154 -13.52 -16.45 17.58
C ARG A 154 -11.99 -16.53 17.60
N GLY A 155 -11.45 -17.52 18.30
CA GLY A 155 -10.02 -17.82 18.37
C GLY A 155 -9.21 -17.00 19.37
N VAL A 156 -9.85 -16.21 20.24
CA VAL A 156 -9.18 -15.45 21.31
C VAL A 156 -9.48 -16.08 22.66
N VAL A 157 -8.49 -16.71 23.28
CA VAL A 157 -8.60 -17.34 24.61
C VAL A 157 -7.94 -16.45 25.65
N LEU A 158 -8.68 -16.03 26.68
CA LEU A 158 -8.15 -15.24 27.79
C LEU A 158 -7.44 -16.14 28.85
N PRO A 159 -6.34 -15.70 29.47
CA PRO A 159 -5.60 -14.48 29.17
C PRO A 159 -4.86 -14.55 27.83
N CYS A 160 -4.77 -13.42 27.13
CA CYS A 160 -4.17 -13.32 25.82
C CYS A 160 -3.15 -12.18 25.76
N THR A 161 -2.33 -12.20 24.72
CA THR A 161 -1.40 -11.09 24.44
C THR A 161 -1.97 -10.26 23.30
N PRO A 162 -2.19 -8.94 23.46
CA PRO A 162 -2.60 -8.06 22.39
C PRO A 162 -1.65 -8.18 21.18
N GLY A 163 -2.23 -8.26 19.97
CA GLY A 163 -1.47 -8.51 18.75
C GLY A 163 -1.21 -10.00 18.43
N SER A 164 -1.61 -10.95 19.31
CA SER A 164 -1.51 -12.40 19.09
C SER A 164 -2.79 -13.06 18.57
N GLY A 165 -3.91 -12.34 18.51
CA GLY A 165 -5.15 -12.83 17.85
C GLY A 165 -5.02 -12.80 16.32
N PRO A 166 -5.94 -13.46 15.59
CA PRO A 166 -6.04 -13.23 14.16
C PRO A 166 -6.27 -11.72 13.98
N ARG A 167 -5.26 -11.03 13.46
CA ARG A 167 -5.43 -9.63 13.09
C ARG A 167 -6.64 -9.55 12.17
N PRO A 168 -7.52 -8.54 12.32
CA PRO A 168 -8.58 -8.34 11.36
C PRO A 168 -7.96 -8.47 9.97
N LYS A 169 -8.60 -9.25 9.08
CA LYS A 169 -8.26 -9.13 7.69
C LYS A 169 -8.56 -7.67 7.35
N PRO A 170 -7.55 -6.86 7.07
CA PRO A 170 -7.79 -5.47 6.76
C PRO A 170 -8.79 -5.40 5.62
N PRO A 171 -9.60 -4.35 5.50
CA PRO A 171 -10.42 -4.15 4.31
C PRO A 171 -9.50 -4.33 3.12
N VAL A 172 -9.88 -5.22 2.18
CA VAL A 172 -9.10 -5.76 1.08
C VAL A 172 -7.89 -4.87 0.74
N HIS A 173 -6.73 -5.21 1.30
CA HIS A 173 -5.49 -4.54 0.93
C HIS A 173 -4.95 -5.27 -0.29
N PRO A 174 -4.64 -4.57 -1.37
CA PRO A 174 -4.03 -5.21 -2.51
C PRO A 174 -2.64 -5.68 -2.09
N ALA A 175 -2.48 -6.94 -1.77
CA ALA A 175 -1.16 -7.51 -1.55
C ALA A 175 -1.19 -9.01 -1.53
N GLU A 176 -1.02 -9.60 -2.66
CA GLU A 176 -0.46 -10.95 -2.71
C GLU A 176 0.67 -11.10 -3.74
N SER A 177 1.23 -10.08 -4.35
CA SER A 177 2.36 -10.22 -5.27
C SER A 177 2.43 -9.15 -6.38
N GLY A 178 2.17 -7.90 -6.10
CA GLY A 178 2.31 -6.85 -7.10
C GLY A 178 3.08 -5.66 -6.57
N ARG A 179 3.56 -4.84 -7.50
CA ARG A 179 4.36 -3.65 -7.20
C ARG A 179 3.53 -2.62 -6.45
N VAL A 180 4.19 -1.92 -5.54
CA VAL A 180 3.68 -0.70 -4.90
C VAL A 180 4.45 0.48 -5.47
N VAL A 181 3.74 1.51 -5.95
CA VAL A 181 4.34 2.78 -6.40
C VAL A 181 3.63 3.95 -5.76
N SER A 182 4.33 5.04 -5.57
CA SER A 182 3.81 6.27 -4.98
C SER A 182 4.19 7.48 -5.80
N ALA A 183 3.32 8.49 -5.80
CA ALA A 183 3.58 9.76 -6.46
C ALA A 183 2.94 10.91 -5.70
N ARG A 184 3.45 12.12 -5.92
CA ARG A 184 2.82 13.33 -5.44
C ARG A 184 1.88 13.89 -6.50
N SER A 185 0.62 14.06 -6.15
CA SER A 185 -0.38 14.74 -6.96
C SER A 185 -0.09 16.25 -7.06
N ALA A 186 -0.70 16.92 -8.04
CA ALA A 186 -0.47 18.34 -8.32
C ALA A 186 -0.83 19.28 -7.15
N ASP A 187 -1.72 18.87 -6.26
CA ASP A 187 -2.10 19.60 -5.04
C ASP A 187 -1.16 19.36 -3.85
N GLY A 188 -0.11 18.56 -4.03
CA GLY A 188 0.92 18.26 -3.04
C GLY A 188 0.65 17.04 -2.16
N ARG A 189 -0.51 16.40 -2.29
CA ARG A 189 -0.84 15.16 -1.57
C ARG A 189 -0.11 13.97 -2.18
N LEU A 190 0.31 13.03 -1.35
CA LEU A 190 0.79 11.73 -1.83
C LEU A 190 -0.39 10.83 -2.21
N GLU A 191 -0.17 10.03 -3.22
CA GLU A 191 -1.05 8.95 -3.66
C GLU A 191 -0.21 7.69 -3.84
N VAL A 192 -0.68 6.55 -3.32
CA VAL A 192 -0.01 5.25 -3.39
C VAL A 192 -0.89 4.28 -4.16
N PHE A 193 -0.27 3.47 -5.01
CA PHE A 193 -0.91 2.47 -5.84
C PHE A 193 -0.31 1.11 -5.54
N ALA A 194 -1.16 0.11 -5.47
CA ALA A 194 -0.74 -1.26 -5.22
C ALA A 194 -1.50 -2.21 -6.17
N ALA A 195 -0.76 -3.12 -6.80
CA ALA A 195 -1.35 -4.15 -7.63
C ALA A 195 -1.65 -5.40 -6.81
N GLY A 196 -2.91 -5.81 -6.82
CA GLY A 196 -3.38 -7.03 -6.17
C GLY A 196 -3.80 -8.11 -7.17
N ALA A 197 -4.32 -9.22 -6.65
CA ALA A 197 -4.82 -10.32 -7.48
C ALA A 197 -6.02 -9.91 -8.34
N ASP A 198 -6.84 -8.98 -7.86
CA ASP A 198 -8.09 -8.50 -8.45
C ASP A 198 -7.95 -7.17 -9.23
N GLY A 199 -6.74 -6.62 -9.32
CA GLY A 199 -6.46 -5.37 -10.02
C GLY A 199 -5.65 -4.37 -9.21
N VAL A 200 -5.58 -3.15 -9.72
CA VAL A 200 -4.88 -2.04 -9.09
C VAL A 200 -5.82 -1.32 -8.12
N HIS A 201 -5.29 -0.98 -6.97
CA HIS A 201 -5.95 -0.18 -5.94
C HIS A 201 -5.13 1.06 -5.65
N HIS A 202 -5.75 2.11 -5.15
CA HIS A 202 -5.06 3.30 -4.69
C HIS A 202 -5.60 3.83 -3.36
N ALA A 203 -4.76 4.58 -2.67
CA ALA A 203 -5.12 5.40 -1.53
C ALA A 203 -4.37 6.72 -1.63
N TRP A 204 -4.93 7.78 -1.08
CA TRP A 204 -4.33 9.14 -1.14
C TRP A 204 -4.43 9.84 0.21
N GLN A 205 -3.57 10.78 0.44
CA GLN A 205 -3.68 11.66 1.60
C GLN A 205 -4.96 12.52 1.47
N GLN A 206 -5.77 12.57 2.52
CA GLN A 206 -7.01 13.36 2.53
C GLN A 206 -6.72 14.87 2.53
N GLU A 207 -5.59 15.25 3.10
CA GLU A 207 -5.00 16.60 3.07
C GLU A 207 -3.48 16.47 2.94
N VAL A 208 -2.79 17.53 2.53
CA VAL A 208 -1.33 17.53 2.35
C VAL A 208 -0.64 17.16 3.67
N ASN A 209 0.23 16.17 3.63
CA ASN A 209 0.93 15.57 4.77
C ASN A 209 -0.01 14.97 5.84
N GLY A 210 -1.26 14.74 5.51
CA GLY A 210 -2.30 14.28 6.43
C GLY A 210 -2.58 12.78 6.36
N ASN A 211 -3.74 12.41 6.94
CA ASN A 211 -4.21 11.04 7.00
C ASN A 211 -4.55 10.47 5.62
N TRP A 212 -4.48 9.15 5.51
CA TRP A 212 -4.80 8.41 4.28
C TRP A 212 -6.30 8.13 4.13
N SER A 213 -6.75 8.06 2.88
CA SER A 213 -8.07 7.53 2.53
C SER A 213 -8.13 6.02 2.78
N ALA A 214 -9.34 5.45 2.73
CA ALA A 214 -9.47 4.02 2.49
C ALA A 214 -8.91 3.66 1.10
N TRP A 215 -8.48 2.41 0.92
CA TRP A 215 -8.13 1.88 -0.39
C TRP A 215 -9.36 1.83 -1.29
N GLU A 216 -9.26 2.36 -2.49
CA GLU A 216 -10.28 2.27 -3.52
C GLU A 216 -9.80 1.42 -4.71
N PRO A 217 -10.66 0.53 -5.23
CA PRO A 217 -10.30 -0.25 -6.40
C PRO A 217 -10.30 0.63 -7.66
N LEU A 218 -9.21 0.64 -8.37
CA LEU A 218 -9.12 1.20 -9.72
C LEU A 218 -9.46 0.18 -10.81
N GLY A 219 -9.44 -1.13 -10.47
CA GLY A 219 -9.54 -2.21 -11.46
C GLY A 219 -8.26 -2.36 -12.29
N GLY A 220 -8.39 -2.79 -13.56
CA GLY A 220 -7.25 -2.98 -14.46
C GLY A 220 -6.58 -4.34 -14.32
N PRO A 221 -5.31 -4.50 -14.75
CA PRO A 221 -4.63 -5.78 -14.69
C PRO A 221 -4.47 -6.28 -13.26
N GLY A 222 -4.95 -7.50 -13.01
CA GLY A 222 -4.72 -8.21 -11.75
C GLY A 222 -3.52 -9.15 -11.83
N GLY A 223 -3.43 -10.08 -10.86
CA GLY A 223 -2.40 -11.10 -10.85
C GLY A 223 -0.99 -10.58 -10.57
N GLY A 224 -0.87 -9.52 -9.75
CA GLY A 224 0.42 -8.97 -9.37
C GLY A 224 1.08 -8.19 -10.50
N ALA A 225 0.36 -7.25 -11.11
CA ALA A 225 0.91 -6.39 -12.15
C ALA A 225 2.06 -5.52 -11.62
N GLU A 226 3.06 -5.30 -12.47
CA GLU A 226 4.07 -4.27 -12.24
C GLU A 226 3.49 -2.91 -12.61
N LEU A 227 3.85 -1.88 -11.85
CA LEU A 227 3.30 -0.53 -11.97
C LEU A 227 4.39 0.49 -12.24
N ALA A 228 4.07 1.47 -13.07
CA ALA A 228 4.81 2.72 -13.17
C ALA A 228 3.84 3.90 -13.12
N ILE A 229 4.33 5.06 -12.69
CA ILE A 229 3.54 6.27 -12.60
C ILE A 229 4.37 7.46 -13.06
N ALA A 230 3.75 8.35 -13.82
CA ALA A 230 4.39 9.60 -14.24
C ALA A 230 3.38 10.75 -14.26
N PRO A 231 3.80 11.98 -13.93
CA PRO A 231 2.98 13.16 -14.10
C PRO A 231 2.98 13.60 -15.57
N ASN A 232 1.81 13.88 -16.11
CA ASN A 232 1.64 14.61 -17.34
C ASN A 232 2.10 16.09 -17.19
N ALA A 233 2.42 16.77 -18.27
CA ALA A 233 2.87 18.16 -18.22
C ALA A 233 1.84 19.13 -17.63
N ASP A 234 0.56 18.78 -17.59
CA ASP A 234 -0.51 19.53 -16.96
C ASP A 234 -0.74 19.16 -15.48
N GLY A 235 0.09 18.28 -14.92
CA GLY A 235 0.04 17.84 -13.52
C GLY A 235 -0.90 16.67 -13.23
N ARG A 236 -1.58 16.11 -14.24
CA ARG A 236 -2.35 14.88 -14.07
C ARG A 236 -1.41 13.68 -13.94
N LEU A 237 -1.64 12.82 -12.96
CA LEU A 237 -0.93 11.54 -12.87
C LEU A 237 -1.46 10.56 -13.92
N GLU A 238 -0.58 9.74 -14.44
CA GLU A 238 -0.89 8.63 -15.33
C GLU A 238 -0.22 7.36 -14.80
N VAL A 239 -1.02 6.30 -14.63
CA VAL A 239 -0.59 5.01 -14.08
C VAL A 239 -0.55 3.99 -15.22
N PHE A 240 0.53 3.26 -15.28
CA PHE A 240 0.80 2.19 -16.23
C PHE A 240 0.86 0.87 -15.45
N ALA A 241 0.17 -0.16 -15.94
CA ALA A 241 0.10 -1.46 -15.28
C ALA A 241 0.30 -2.58 -16.31
N VAL A 242 1.31 -3.41 -16.10
CA VAL A 242 1.65 -4.53 -16.99
C VAL A 242 1.70 -5.85 -16.20
N ASN A 243 1.14 -6.89 -16.79
CA ASN A 243 1.34 -8.27 -16.34
C ASN A 243 1.71 -9.16 -17.53
N GLY A 244 1.90 -10.46 -17.32
CA GLY A 244 2.30 -11.39 -18.39
C GLY A 244 1.37 -11.46 -19.59
N SER A 245 0.18 -10.89 -19.56
CA SER A 245 -0.84 -11.01 -20.63
C SER A 245 -1.33 -9.68 -21.19
N THR A 246 -1.22 -8.58 -20.46
CA THR A 246 -1.77 -7.29 -20.90
C THR A 246 -0.96 -6.12 -20.32
N PHE A 247 -0.95 -5.01 -21.06
CA PHE A 247 -0.47 -3.73 -20.61
C PHE A 247 -1.60 -2.70 -20.77
N GLN A 248 -1.94 -2.00 -19.70
CA GLN A 248 -2.98 -0.98 -19.67
C GLN A 248 -2.48 0.28 -18.99
N HIS A 249 -3.13 1.41 -19.27
CA HIS A 249 -2.89 2.67 -18.60
C HIS A 249 -4.21 3.38 -18.28
N ARG A 250 -4.16 4.31 -17.33
CA ARG A 250 -5.23 5.26 -17.01
C ARG A 250 -4.63 6.53 -16.42
N TRP A 251 -5.35 7.63 -16.56
CA TRP A 251 -4.88 8.95 -16.12
C TRP A 251 -5.94 9.70 -15.33
N GLN A 252 -5.52 10.66 -14.55
CA GLN A 252 -6.43 11.58 -13.87
C GLN A 252 -7.16 12.46 -14.90
N LEU A 253 -8.47 12.67 -14.73
CA LEU A 253 -9.30 13.50 -15.64
C LEU A 253 -9.01 15.00 -15.48
N SER A 254 -8.50 15.40 -14.33
CA SER A 254 -7.93 16.72 -14.01
C SER A 254 -6.84 16.55 -12.97
N PRO A 255 -5.90 17.51 -12.80
CA PRO A 255 -4.88 17.44 -11.76
C PRO A 255 -5.51 17.14 -10.39
N SER A 256 -5.01 16.13 -9.70
CA SER A 256 -5.53 15.64 -8.41
C SER A 256 -7.02 15.24 -8.42
N GLY A 257 -7.60 14.98 -9.59
CA GLY A 257 -9.02 14.66 -9.80
C GLY A 257 -9.28 13.17 -9.97
N GLY A 258 -10.53 12.85 -10.35
CA GLY A 258 -10.93 11.45 -10.62
C GLY A 258 -10.20 10.83 -11.81
N TRP A 259 -10.33 9.52 -11.98
CA TRP A 259 -9.58 8.72 -12.93
C TRP A 259 -10.41 8.37 -14.19
N SER A 260 -9.74 8.28 -15.36
CA SER A 260 -10.30 7.72 -16.58
C SER A 260 -10.65 6.24 -16.42
N ASN A 261 -11.23 5.62 -17.45
CA ASN A 261 -11.23 4.16 -17.54
C ASN A 261 -9.83 3.64 -17.92
N TRP A 262 -9.55 2.37 -17.66
CA TRP A 262 -8.37 1.71 -18.19
C TRP A 262 -8.48 1.58 -19.70
N GLU A 263 -7.41 1.90 -20.40
CA GLU A 263 -7.27 1.70 -21.83
C GLU A 263 -6.15 0.70 -22.13
N THR A 264 -6.32 -0.08 -23.19
CA THR A 264 -5.28 -1.01 -23.64
C THR A 264 -4.09 -0.20 -24.13
N PHE A 265 -2.91 -0.50 -23.59
CA PHE A 265 -1.67 0.17 -23.91
C PHE A 265 -0.71 -0.72 -24.72
N GLY A 266 -0.81 -2.05 -24.54
CA GLY A 266 0.01 -3.03 -25.25
C GLY A 266 -0.30 -4.46 -24.85
N GLY A 267 0.53 -5.37 -25.31
CA GLY A 267 0.56 -6.76 -24.86
C GLY A 267 1.16 -6.90 -23.46
N GLY A 268 1.26 -8.15 -22.95
CA GLY A 268 1.88 -8.41 -21.67
C GLY A 268 3.39 -8.19 -21.64
N GLY A 269 3.94 -8.00 -20.46
CA GLY A 269 5.35 -7.80 -20.20
C GLY A 269 5.75 -8.29 -18.79
N LYS A 270 7.02 -8.08 -18.47
CA LYS A 270 7.61 -8.45 -17.18
C LYS A 270 7.65 -7.27 -16.21
N ASP A 271 8.01 -6.07 -16.71
CA ASP A 271 8.17 -4.86 -15.90
C ASP A 271 7.99 -3.62 -16.77
N THR A 272 7.80 -2.45 -16.16
CA THR A 272 7.61 -1.18 -16.85
C THR A 272 8.17 -0.01 -16.04
N ALA A 273 8.73 0.97 -16.75
CA ALA A 273 9.16 2.25 -16.19
C ALA A 273 8.61 3.40 -17.02
N ALA A 274 8.34 4.54 -16.39
CA ALA A 274 7.84 5.74 -17.04
C ALA A 274 8.64 6.97 -16.59
N GLY A 275 9.03 7.80 -17.54
CA GLY A 275 9.80 9.02 -17.29
C GLY A 275 9.23 10.21 -18.06
N VAL A 276 9.54 11.42 -17.58
CA VAL A 276 9.09 12.66 -18.22
C VAL A 276 10.26 13.32 -18.95
N ASN A 277 10.17 13.39 -20.26
CA ASN A 277 11.11 14.07 -21.13
C ASN A 277 11.27 15.56 -20.77
N ALA A 278 12.38 16.19 -21.17
CA ALA A 278 12.63 17.60 -20.92
C ALA A 278 11.56 18.53 -21.56
N ASP A 279 10.88 18.07 -22.60
CA ASP A 279 9.77 18.77 -23.26
C ASP A 279 8.38 18.47 -22.66
N GLY A 280 8.33 17.71 -21.57
CA GLY A 280 7.10 17.39 -20.84
C GLY A 280 6.33 16.17 -21.38
N ARG A 281 6.83 15.48 -22.41
CA ARG A 281 6.22 14.24 -22.90
C ARG A 281 6.59 13.07 -21.97
N ILE A 282 5.65 12.21 -21.66
CA ILE A 282 5.92 10.95 -20.98
C ILE A 282 6.49 9.96 -21.99
N GLU A 283 7.50 9.20 -21.58
CA GLU A 283 8.05 8.04 -22.27
C GLU A 283 7.97 6.82 -21.35
N VAL A 284 7.59 5.68 -21.92
CA VAL A 284 7.37 4.42 -21.19
C VAL A 284 8.23 3.35 -21.83
N TYR A 285 8.94 2.61 -21.00
CA TYR A 285 9.62 1.37 -21.34
C TYR A 285 8.89 0.18 -20.75
N ALA A 286 8.86 -0.92 -21.48
CA ALA A 286 8.36 -2.20 -21.02
C ALA A 286 9.33 -3.31 -21.37
N SER A 287 9.62 -4.19 -20.43
CA SER A 287 10.43 -5.38 -20.63
C SER A 287 9.56 -6.61 -20.90
N GLY A 288 10.07 -7.52 -21.68
CA GLY A 288 9.42 -8.78 -22.00
C GLY A 288 10.43 -9.83 -22.47
N PRO A 289 9.95 -11.00 -22.93
CA PRO A 289 10.80 -12.17 -23.21
C PRO A 289 11.76 -11.99 -24.40
N VAL A 290 11.60 -10.93 -25.18
CA VAL A 290 12.44 -10.65 -26.36
C VAL A 290 13.25 -9.35 -26.23
N GLY A 291 13.29 -8.74 -25.03
CA GLY A 291 13.95 -7.47 -24.76
C GLY A 291 12.97 -6.37 -24.40
N LEU A 292 13.44 -5.12 -24.50
CA LEU A 292 12.64 -3.95 -24.16
C LEU A 292 12.02 -3.31 -25.38
N PHE A 293 10.87 -2.69 -25.14
CA PHE A 293 10.15 -1.84 -26.06
C PHE A 293 9.88 -0.51 -25.40
N HIS A 294 9.74 0.56 -26.18
CA HIS A 294 9.34 1.85 -25.66
C HIS A 294 8.26 2.49 -26.54
N ARG A 295 7.52 3.41 -25.96
CA ARG A 295 6.64 4.35 -26.65
C ARG A 295 6.59 5.66 -25.87
N TYR A 296 6.21 6.73 -26.55
CA TYR A 296 6.24 8.07 -26.00
C TYR A 296 5.01 8.87 -26.43
N GLN A 297 4.67 9.88 -25.66
CA GLN A 297 3.66 10.85 -26.09
C GLN A 297 4.15 11.64 -27.31
N THR A 298 3.30 11.78 -28.32
CA THR A 298 3.64 12.53 -29.57
C THR A 298 3.67 14.05 -29.37
N ALA A 299 3.04 14.54 -28.30
CA ALA A 299 3.12 15.89 -27.75
C ALA A 299 2.87 15.82 -26.24
N ALA A 300 3.29 16.82 -25.48
CA ALA A 300 2.99 16.92 -24.06
C ALA A 300 1.48 16.86 -23.82
N ASN A 301 1.01 15.97 -22.94
CA ASN A 301 -0.39 15.62 -22.68
C ASN A 301 -1.13 15.07 -23.93
N GLY A 302 -0.40 14.66 -24.95
CA GLY A 302 -0.95 14.21 -26.23
C GLY A 302 -1.17 12.70 -26.33
N GLY A 303 -1.49 12.24 -27.54
CA GLY A 303 -1.58 10.82 -27.86
C GLY A 303 -0.21 10.13 -27.88
N TRP A 304 -0.22 8.81 -28.07
CA TRP A 304 0.96 7.96 -27.99
C TRP A 304 1.48 7.51 -29.35
N SER A 305 2.80 7.33 -29.47
CA SER A 305 3.43 6.64 -30.61
C SER A 305 3.01 5.16 -30.66
N GLU A 306 3.38 4.46 -31.70
CA GLU A 306 3.39 2.99 -31.67
C GLU A 306 4.54 2.50 -30.76
N TRP A 307 4.48 1.23 -30.35
CA TRP A 307 5.58 0.58 -29.64
C TRP A 307 6.76 0.36 -30.59
N GLU A 308 7.93 0.79 -30.18
CA GLU A 308 9.18 0.62 -30.90
C GLU A 308 10.12 -0.32 -30.14
N PRO A 309 10.80 -1.28 -30.80
CA PRO A 309 11.78 -2.13 -30.13
C PRO A 309 12.98 -1.29 -29.67
N ALA A 310 13.28 -1.34 -28.37
CA ALA A 310 14.44 -0.68 -27.77
C ALA A 310 15.65 -1.63 -27.63
N GLY A 311 15.46 -2.95 -27.79
CA GLY A 311 16.52 -3.95 -27.53
C GLY A 311 16.71 -4.18 -26.04
N GLY A 312 17.96 -4.38 -25.61
CA GLY A 312 18.30 -4.60 -24.21
C GLY A 312 18.04 -6.02 -23.71
N PRO A 313 18.27 -6.31 -22.39
CA PRO A 313 18.11 -7.63 -21.83
C PRO A 313 16.65 -8.00 -21.65
N ALA A 314 16.31 -9.26 -21.97
CA ALA A 314 14.95 -9.78 -21.82
C ALA A 314 14.57 -9.93 -20.33
N ASP A 315 13.27 -9.89 -20.03
CA ASP A 315 12.68 -10.15 -18.71
C ASP A 315 13.35 -9.37 -17.56
N SER A 316 13.72 -8.10 -17.82
CA SER A 316 14.43 -7.24 -16.90
C SER A 316 13.50 -6.47 -15.96
N ARG A 317 13.98 -6.15 -14.76
CA ARG A 317 13.57 -4.97 -14.02
C ARG A 317 14.03 -3.72 -14.75
N VAL A 318 13.20 -2.69 -14.80
CA VAL A 318 13.45 -1.47 -15.55
C VAL A 318 13.20 -0.26 -14.67
N GLU A 319 14.17 0.65 -14.61
CA GLU A 319 14.02 1.97 -14.00
C GLU A 319 14.41 3.06 -15.00
N MET A 320 13.76 4.21 -14.87
CA MET A 320 13.99 5.36 -15.74
C MET A 320 14.08 6.63 -14.89
N GLU A 321 15.14 7.37 -15.07
CA GLU A 321 15.33 8.62 -14.34
C GLU A 321 15.88 9.72 -15.28
N LYS A 322 15.60 10.97 -14.93
CA LYS A 322 16.04 12.13 -15.70
C LYS A 322 17.37 12.67 -15.14
N ALA A 323 18.43 12.60 -15.92
CA ALA A 323 19.72 13.17 -15.56
C ALA A 323 19.68 14.71 -15.41
N PRO A 324 20.66 15.32 -14.71
CA PRO A 324 20.71 16.77 -14.48
C PRO A 324 20.73 17.63 -15.76
N ASP A 325 21.20 17.08 -16.85
CA ASP A 325 21.23 17.74 -18.17
C ASP A 325 19.90 17.62 -18.95
N GLY A 326 18.89 17.00 -18.34
CA GLY A 326 17.53 16.85 -18.89
C GLY A 326 17.34 15.64 -19.77
N ARG A 327 18.33 14.78 -19.98
CA ARG A 327 18.20 13.51 -20.69
C ARG A 327 17.56 12.47 -19.80
N LEU A 328 16.74 11.58 -20.39
CA LEU A 328 16.31 10.37 -19.70
C LEU A 328 17.40 9.31 -19.81
N GLU A 329 17.57 8.56 -18.74
CA GLU A 329 18.43 7.38 -18.64
C GLU A 329 17.60 6.16 -18.23
N VAL A 330 17.83 5.01 -18.85
CA VAL A 330 17.10 3.76 -18.62
C VAL A 330 18.10 2.71 -18.15
N PHE A 331 17.73 2.03 -17.09
CA PHE A 331 18.48 0.98 -16.46
C PHE A 331 17.68 -0.32 -16.52
N ALA A 332 18.27 -1.39 -17.03
CA ALA A 332 17.62 -2.68 -17.19
C ALA A 332 18.46 -3.81 -16.57
N LEU A 333 17.91 -4.47 -15.57
CA LEU A 333 18.57 -5.47 -14.75
C LEU A 333 17.81 -6.80 -14.78
N ASN A 334 18.50 -7.89 -15.02
CA ASN A 334 18.02 -9.25 -14.77
C ASN A 334 19.08 -10.09 -14.04
N GLY A 335 18.84 -11.39 -13.85
CA GLY A 335 19.77 -12.28 -13.14
C GLY A 335 21.15 -12.39 -13.76
N ASP A 336 21.30 -12.08 -15.06
CA ASP A 336 22.52 -12.30 -15.83
C ASP A 336 23.25 -11.02 -16.25
N ALA A 337 22.50 -9.90 -16.39
CA ALA A 337 23.03 -8.68 -16.98
C ALA A 337 22.42 -7.41 -16.36
N PHE A 338 23.25 -6.39 -16.28
CA PHE A 338 22.84 -5.02 -16.03
C PHE A 338 23.24 -4.16 -17.21
N ARG A 339 22.28 -3.47 -17.82
CA ARG A 339 22.48 -2.63 -19.00
C ARG A 339 21.93 -1.22 -18.77
N HIS A 340 22.54 -0.25 -19.42
CA HIS A 340 22.22 1.15 -19.33
C HIS A 340 22.09 1.75 -20.73
N GLN A 341 21.13 2.63 -20.92
CA GLN A 341 20.87 3.39 -22.14
C GLN A 341 20.46 4.81 -21.76
N TYR A 342 20.83 5.80 -22.56
CA TYR A 342 20.51 7.20 -22.30
C TYR A 342 20.14 7.94 -23.58
N GLN A 343 19.37 9.01 -23.44
CA GLN A 343 19.10 9.90 -24.55
C GLN A 343 20.36 10.64 -24.99
N THR A 344 20.62 10.76 -26.28
CA THR A 344 21.79 11.46 -26.84
C THR A 344 21.71 12.98 -26.73
N ALA A 345 20.50 13.52 -26.49
CA ALA A 345 20.16 14.89 -26.15
C ALA A 345 18.83 14.90 -25.41
N PRO A 346 18.52 15.94 -24.58
CA PRO A 346 17.21 16.06 -23.94
C PRO A 346 16.04 15.91 -24.91
N SER A 347 15.12 15.01 -24.61
CA SER A 347 13.99 14.60 -25.47
C SER A 347 14.41 14.08 -26.85
N GLY A 348 15.66 13.63 -27.01
CA GLY A 348 16.26 13.17 -28.25
C GLY A 348 16.19 11.65 -28.43
N GLY A 349 16.94 11.15 -29.41
CA GLY A 349 17.08 9.71 -29.65
C GLY A 349 17.95 9.03 -28.60
N TRP A 350 17.96 7.70 -28.60
CA TRP A 350 18.63 6.86 -27.63
C TRP A 350 20.02 6.41 -28.07
N SER A 351 20.94 6.22 -27.12
CA SER A 351 22.24 5.58 -27.34
C SER A 351 22.07 4.08 -27.61
N ALA A 352 23.12 3.39 -27.96
CA ALA A 352 23.16 1.93 -27.83
C ALA A 352 23.14 1.54 -26.34
N TRP A 353 22.69 0.33 -26.00
CA TRP A 353 22.82 -0.25 -24.69
C TRP A 353 24.31 -0.49 -24.34
N GLU A 354 24.69 -0.02 -23.17
CA GLU A 354 26.04 -0.19 -22.64
C GLU A 354 26.04 -1.24 -21.53
N ASP A 355 27.17 -1.91 -21.34
CA ASP A 355 27.39 -2.79 -20.20
C ASP A 355 27.49 -1.95 -18.92
N PHE A 356 26.64 -2.23 -17.97
CA PHE A 356 26.62 -1.48 -16.71
C PHE A 356 27.07 -2.32 -15.51
N GLY A 357 27.06 -3.65 -15.64
CA GLY A 357 27.51 -4.58 -14.60
C GLY A 357 26.95 -5.99 -14.76
N GLY A 358 27.20 -6.83 -13.77
CA GLY A 358 26.62 -8.15 -13.65
C GLY A 358 25.13 -8.11 -13.33
N GLY A 359 24.50 -9.29 -13.36
CA GLY A 359 23.07 -9.42 -12.99
C GLY A 359 22.80 -9.20 -11.51
N GLY A 360 21.54 -8.98 -11.20
CA GLY A 360 21.02 -8.77 -9.85
C GLY A 360 19.55 -9.10 -9.72
N HIS A 361 18.98 -8.69 -8.59
CA HIS A 361 17.59 -8.97 -8.23
C HIS A 361 16.68 -7.76 -8.48
N ASP A 362 17.07 -6.59 -7.99
CA ASP A 362 16.30 -5.35 -8.09
C ASP A 362 17.21 -4.12 -8.12
N LEU A 363 16.68 -2.98 -8.56
CA LEU A 363 17.41 -1.72 -8.67
C LEU A 363 16.53 -0.54 -8.29
N THR A 364 17.17 0.57 -7.91
CA THR A 364 16.54 1.89 -7.76
C THR A 364 17.53 2.98 -8.16
N VAL A 365 17.04 4.12 -8.59
CA VAL A 365 17.83 5.27 -9.05
C VAL A 365 17.36 6.52 -8.35
N ASP A 366 18.29 7.36 -7.92
CA ASP A 366 17.99 8.64 -7.28
C ASP A 366 19.05 9.70 -7.62
N HIS A 367 18.76 10.94 -7.21
CA HIS A 367 19.66 12.06 -7.35
C HIS A 367 20.42 12.36 -6.06
N ASN A 368 21.71 12.50 -6.14
CA ASN A 368 22.51 13.12 -5.11
C ASN A 368 22.18 14.63 -4.95
N ALA A 369 22.61 15.24 -3.86
CA ALA A 369 22.36 16.67 -3.61
C ALA A 369 22.94 17.59 -4.70
N ASP A 370 23.99 17.16 -5.38
CA ASP A 370 24.60 17.87 -6.51
C ASP A 370 23.95 17.56 -7.88
N GLY A 371 22.87 16.76 -7.85
CA GLY A 371 22.06 16.39 -9.01
C GLY A 371 22.56 15.15 -9.75
N ARG A 372 23.73 14.59 -9.45
CA ARG A 372 24.22 13.37 -10.09
C ARG A 372 23.30 12.20 -9.80
N LEU A 373 23.04 11.37 -10.80
CA LEU A 373 22.35 10.11 -10.61
C LEU A 373 23.22 9.13 -9.81
N GLU A 374 22.58 8.38 -8.96
CA GLU A 374 23.13 7.24 -8.23
C GLU A 374 22.20 6.06 -8.37
N VAL A 375 22.76 4.92 -8.75
CA VAL A 375 22.05 3.66 -8.98
C VAL A 375 22.42 2.68 -7.89
N PHE A 376 21.42 2.04 -7.33
CA PHE A 376 21.58 0.95 -6.37
C PHE A 376 21.06 -0.34 -7.01
N ALA A 377 21.75 -1.43 -6.76
CA ALA A 377 21.33 -2.76 -7.21
C ALA A 377 21.53 -3.79 -6.10
N SER A 378 20.56 -4.64 -5.92
CA SER A 378 20.64 -5.78 -4.99
C SER A 378 20.99 -7.06 -5.73
N GLY A 379 21.65 -7.96 -5.04
CA GLY A 379 21.99 -9.28 -5.53
C GLY A 379 22.28 -10.25 -4.38
N PRO A 380 22.78 -11.44 -4.67
CA PRO A 380 22.92 -12.53 -3.68
C PRO A 380 23.92 -12.23 -2.53
N VAL A 381 24.69 -11.16 -2.63
CA VAL A 381 25.69 -10.78 -1.61
C VAL A 381 25.43 -9.41 -0.97
N GLY A 382 24.25 -8.81 -1.22
CA GLY A 382 23.84 -7.53 -0.66
C GLY A 382 23.59 -6.46 -1.71
N VAL A 383 23.64 -5.19 -1.28
CA VAL A 383 23.38 -4.01 -2.10
C VAL A 383 24.66 -3.31 -2.49
N PHE A 384 24.74 -2.91 -3.74
CA PHE A 384 25.84 -2.15 -4.34
C PHE A 384 25.32 -0.84 -4.91
N HIS A 385 26.19 0.16 -5.03
CA HIS A 385 25.86 1.41 -5.68
C HIS A 385 26.93 1.84 -6.69
N LYS A 386 26.51 2.74 -7.58
CA LYS A 386 27.33 3.33 -8.63
C LYS A 386 26.76 4.72 -8.94
N TYR A 387 27.59 5.73 -9.04
CA TYR A 387 27.14 7.12 -9.24
C TYR A 387 27.81 7.76 -10.46
N GLN A 388 27.15 8.76 -11.04
CA GLN A 388 27.70 9.53 -12.15
C GLN A 388 28.94 10.32 -11.73
N THR A 389 29.99 10.25 -12.54
CA THR A 389 31.22 11.06 -12.43
C THR A 389 31.34 12.12 -13.53
N GLY A 390 30.40 12.07 -14.49
CA GLY A 390 30.25 13.01 -15.60
C GLY A 390 28.97 12.67 -16.36
N ALA A 391 28.62 13.43 -17.38
CA ALA A 391 27.34 13.31 -18.11
C ALA A 391 27.04 11.90 -18.66
N THR A 392 28.07 11.11 -18.98
CA THR A 392 27.95 9.72 -19.47
C THR A 392 28.97 8.79 -18.81
N SER A 393 29.63 9.23 -17.76
CA SER A 393 30.68 8.44 -17.07
C SER A 393 30.21 8.13 -15.63
N TRP A 394 30.58 6.94 -15.16
CA TRP A 394 30.16 6.38 -13.91
C TRP A 394 31.34 5.89 -13.07
N SER A 395 31.18 5.85 -11.74
CA SER A 395 32.13 5.21 -10.81
C SER A 395 32.20 3.70 -11.08
N GLN A 396 33.08 3.00 -10.37
CA GLN A 396 32.95 1.54 -10.24
C GLN A 396 31.80 1.20 -9.28
N TRP A 397 31.29 -0.03 -9.32
CA TRP A 397 30.38 -0.55 -8.32
C TRP A 397 31.07 -0.67 -6.96
N GLU A 398 30.44 -0.12 -5.93
CA GLU A 398 30.92 -0.16 -4.56
C GLU A 398 29.88 -0.84 -3.68
N PRO A 399 30.26 -1.76 -2.75
CA PRO A 399 29.31 -2.40 -1.85
C PRO A 399 28.86 -1.42 -0.76
N THR A 400 27.55 -1.34 -0.52
CA THR A 400 26.98 -0.69 0.67
C THR A 400 26.67 -1.70 1.79
N GLY A 401 26.73 -3.02 1.50
CA GLY A 401 26.22 -4.07 2.39
C GLY A 401 24.72 -4.27 2.24
N GLY A 402 24.00 -4.47 3.36
CA GLY A 402 22.55 -4.63 3.36
C GLY A 402 22.07 -6.04 3.04
N PRO A 403 20.74 -6.24 2.98
CA PRO A 403 20.15 -7.57 2.77
C PRO A 403 20.34 -8.05 1.33
N ALA A 404 20.61 -9.35 1.18
CA ALA A 404 20.70 -10.00 -0.12
C ALA A 404 19.32 -10.11 -0.79
N ASP A 405 19.31 -10.10 -2.13
CA ASP A 405 18.13 -10.31 -2.99
C ASP A 405 16.92 -9.49 -2.52
N ALA A 406 17.13 -8.22 -2.18
CA ALA A 406 16.12 -7.32 -1.66
C ALA A 406 15.45 -6.50 -2.78
N GLN A 407 14.17 -6.16 -2.59
CA GLN A 407 13.53 -5.07 -3.30
C GLN A 407 14.06 -3.75 -2.76
N LEU A 408 14.29 -2.79 -3.64
CA LEU A 408 14.92 -1.52 -3.33
C LEU A 408 14.02 -0.33 -3.64
N THR A 409 14.14 0.70 -2.84
CA THR A 409 13.70 2.06 -3.18
C THR A 409 14.63 3.06 -2.52
N SER A 410 14.72 4.23 -3.10
CA SER A 410 15.47 5.35 -2.53
C SER A 410 14.62 6.62 -2.55
N GLU A 411 14.94 7.54 -1.66
CA GLU A 411 14.33 8.86 -1.64
C GLU A 411 15.29 9.86 -0.99
N ARG A 412 15.23 11.10 -1.46
CA ARG A 412 16.08 12.15 -0.93
C ARG A 412 15.44 12.86 0.26
N THR A 413 16.19 12.92 1.36
CA THR A 413 15.80 13.66 2.56
C THR A 413 15.82 15.18 2.31
N PRO A 414 15.10 15.99 3.15
CA PRO A 414 15.07 17.45 3.00
C PRO A 414 16.44 18.14 3.08
N ASP A 415 17.39 17.53 3.76
CA ASP A 415 18.78 18.04 3.85
C ASP A 415 19.65 17.60 2.68
N GLY A 416 19.10 16.88 1.70
CA GLY A 416 19.74 16.51 0.45
C GLY A 416 20.51 15.19 0.47
N ARG A 417 20.44 14.40 1.55
CA ARG A 417 21.02 13.05 1.59
C ARG A 417 20.09 12.05 0.91
N VAL A 418 20.66 11.06 0.25
CA VAL A 418 19.93 9.90 -0.25
C VAL A 418 19.80 8.89 0.88
N GLU A 419 18.58 8.39 1.08
CA GLU A 419 18.25 7.27 1.96
C GLU A 419 17.73 6.10 1.12
N VAL A 420 18.26 4.90 1.38
CA VAL A 420 17.97 3.68 0.63
C VAL A 420 17.28 2.69 1.55
N PHE A 421 16.20 2.12 1.09
CA PHE A 421 15.41 1.11 1.78
C PHE A 421 15.49 -0.20 1.02
N ALA A 422 15.69 -1.29 1.75
CA ALA A 422 15.84 -2.63 1.19
C ALA A 422 14.97 -3.61 1.96
N VAL A 423 14.13 -4.36 1.24
CA VAL A 423 13.17 -5.32 1.82
C VAL A 423 13.30 -6.66 1.13
N ASN A 424 13.40 -7.72 1.89
CA ASN A 424 13.20 -9.09 1.42
C ASN A 424 12.23 -9.85 2.34
N SER A 425 11.99 -11.13 2.10
CA SER A 425 11.03 -11.92 2.90
C SER A 425 11.35 -12.02 4.40
N ALA A 426 12.58 -11.71 4.80
CA ALA A 426 13.06 -11.87 6.18
C ALA A 426 13.18 -10.55 6.94
N THR A 427 13.52 -9.45 6.26
CA THR A 427 13.89 -8.18 6.91
C THR A 427 13.58 -6.98 6.04
N ALA A 428 13.33 -5.84 6.69
CA ALA A 428 13.38 -4.50 6.12
C ALA A 428 14.51 -3.74 6.79
N MET A 429 15.38 -3.13 6.00
CA MET A 429 16.54 -2.35 6.47
C MET A 429 16.64 -1.05 5.68
N HIS A 430 17.33 -0.07 6.23
CA HIS A 430 17.66 1.17 5.54
C HIS A 430 19.08 1.64 5.86
N THR A 431 19.63 2.46 4.96
CA THR A 431 20.86 3.18 5.14
C THR A 431 20.75 4.55 4.50
N TRP A 432 21.54 5.50 4.94
CA TRP A 432 21.54 6.87 4.41
C TRP A 432 22.96 7.43 4.32
N GLN A 433 23.13 8.42 3.47
CA GLN A 433 24.39 9.16 3.38
C GLN A 433 24.66 9.89 4.70
N THR A 434 25.91 9.84 5.18
CA THR A 434 26.32 10.50 6.43
C THR A 434 26.28 12.03 6.35
N ALA A 435 26.35 12.58 5.13
CA ALA A 435 26.10 13.97 4.75
C ALA A 435 25.72 13.98 3.25
N PRO A 436 25.14 15.07 2.70
CA PRO A 436 24.87 15.18 1.27
C PRO A 436 26.11 14.84 0.42
N ASN A 437 25.95 13.94 -0.55
CA ASN A 437 27.00 13.40 -1.44
C ASN A 437 28.14 12.64 -0.72
N ALA A 438 27.96 12.27 0.54
CA ALA A 438 28.94 11.53 1.32
C ALA A 438 28.68 10.01 1.28
N PRO A 439 29.62 9.17 1.73
CA PRO A 439 29.40 7.74 1.86
C PRO A 439 28.22 7.39 2.78
N TYR A 440 27.66 6.18 2.57
CA TYR A 440 26.59 5.63 3.36
C TYR A 440 27.03 5.18 4.74
N GLY A 441 26.09 5.25 5.71
CA GLY A 441 26.27 4.70 7.05
C GLY A 441 26.05 3.19 7.08
N GLU A 442 26.08 2.64 8.29
CA GLU A 442 25.71 1.23 8.51
C GLU A 442 24.21 1.02 8.24
N TRP A 443 23.85 -0.16 7.76
CA TRP A 443 22.46 -0.54 7.60
C TRP A 443 21.78 -0.71 8.96
N ALA A 444 20.67 -0.03 9.16
CA ALA A 444 19.85 -0.09 10.36
C ALA A 444 18.59 -0.94 10.13
N ALA A 445 18.10 -1.60 11.17
CA ALA A 445 16.84 -2.32 11.11
C ALA A 445 15.68 -1.34 10.92
N PHE A 446 14.81 -1.63 9.96
CA PHE A 446 13.67 -0.78 9.61
C PHE A 446 12.32 -1.47 9.85
N GLY A 447 12.31 -2.79 9.88
CA GLY A 447 11.11 -3.60 10.12
C GLY A 447 11.32 -5.08 9.84
N THR A 448 10.22 -5.80 9.79
CA THR A 448 10.17 -7.19 9.35
C THR A 448 10.12 -7.26 7.83
N GLY A 449 10.31 -8.47 7.26
CA GLY A 449 10.31 -8.66 5.82
C GLY A 449 8.98 -8.35 5.12
N GLY A 450 9.08 -8.11 3.83
CA GLY A 450 7.98 -7.83 2.90
C GLY A 450 8.30 -8.35 1.49
N THR A 451 7.47 -7.98 0.52
CA THR A 451 7.61 -8.37 -0.89
C THR A 451 7.91 -7.19 -1.80
N GLU A 452 7.55 -5.99 -1.41
CA GLU A 452 7.75 -4.76 -2.18
C GLU A 452 7.95 -3.57 -1.26
N VAL A 453 8.63 -2.53 -1.76
CA VAL A 453 8.84 -1.28 -1.06
C VAL A 453 8.88 -0.11 -2.05
N THR A 454 8.26 1.02 -1.67
CA THR A 454 8.40 2.30 -2.37
C THR A 454 8.50 3.44 -1.35
N ALA A 455 9.11 4.53 -1.72
CA ALA A 455 9.22 5.72 -0.89
C ALA A 455 8.82 6.96 -1.67
N ALA A 456 8.32 7.97 -0.96
CA ALA A 456 8.08 9.29 -1.52
C ALA A 456 8.27 10.37 -0.47
N ALA A 457 8.74 11.54 -0.88
CA ALA A 457 8.79 12.70 -0.01
C ALA A 457 7.42 13.36 0.10
N ASN A 458 6.94 13.59 1.32
CA ASN A 458 5.80 14.44 1.62
C ASN A 458 6.05 15.90 1.18
N ALA A 459 5.01 16.72 1.11
CA ALA A 459 5.16 18.14 0.70
C ALA A 459 6.06 18.94 1.64
N ASP A 460 6.19 18.53 2.89
CA ASP A 460 7.14 19.09 3.88
C ASP A 460 8.55 18.49 3.80
N GLY A 461 8.76 17.57 2.85
CA GLY A 461 10.04 16.92 2.58
C GLY A 461 10.31 15.67 3.41
N ARG A 462 9.49 15.34 4.42
CA ARG A 462 9.65 14.09 5.18
C ARG A 462 9.37 12.89 4.28
N ILE A 463 10.24 11.89 4.37
CA ILE A 463 10.05 10.65 3.62
C ILE A 463 8.92 9.83 4.26
N GLU A 464 8.07 9.26 3.43
CA GLU A 464 7.12 8.23 3.77
C GLU A 464 7.41 6.99 2.94
N VAL A 465 7.53 5.84 3.61
CA VAL A 465 7.86 4.55 3.00
C VAL A 465 6.65 3.65 3.06
N PHE A 466 6.34 3.00 1.94
CA PHE A 466 5.25 2.04 1.82
C PHE A 466 5.85 0.66 1.57
N GLY A 467 5.47 -0.31 2.39
CA GLY A 467 5.90 -1.69 2.26
C GLY A 467 4.72 -2.60 2.02
N ALA A 468 4.81 -3.50 1.06
CA ALA A 468 3.82 -4.54 0.83
C ALA A 468 4.29 -5.91 1.31
N GLY A 469 3.34 -6.74 1.73
CA GLY A 469 3.57 -8.09 2.17
C GLY A 469 2.28 -8.90 2.13
N ARG A 470 2.33 -10.18 2.51
CA ARG A 470 1.16 -11.10 2.46
C ARG A 470 -0.07 -10.59 3.20
N ALA A 471 0.10 -9.71 4.17
CA ALA A 471 -0.99 -9.17 4.96
C ALA A 471 -1.53 -7.84 4.43
N GLY A 472 -0.89 -7.19 3.45
CA GLY A 472 -1.32 -5.93 2.84
C GLY A 472 -0.22 -4.89 2.76
N THR A 473 -0.60 -3.62 2.56
CA THR A 473 0.32 -2.50 2.41
C THR A 473 0.35 -1.66 3.68
N TYR A 474 1.55 -1.45 4.20
CA TYR A 474 1.85 -0.65 5.38
C TYR A 474 2.62 0.59 4.98
N HIS A 475 2.61 1.60 5.84
CA HIS A 475 3.46 2.77 5.70
C HIS A 475 4.17 3.13 7.02
N LYS A 476 5.21 3.91 6.87
CA LYS A 476 6.03 4.46 7.95
C LYS A 476 6.61 5.77 7.48
N TRP A 477 6.59 6.80 8.32
CA TRP A 477 7.06 8.14 7.93
C TRP A 477 8.08 8.70 8.91
N GLN A 478 8.90 9.61 8.44
CA GLN A 478 9.83 10.34 9.27
C GLN A 478 9.10 11.25 10.26
N THR A 479 9.42 11.13 11.54
CA THR A 479 8.94 12.00 12.62
C THR A 479 9.95 13.07 13.02
N GLY A 480 11.19 12.96 12.50
CA GLY A 480 12.30 13.86 12.68
C GLY A 480 13.53 13.33 11.97
N PHE A 481 14.66 14.00 12.12
CA PHE A 481 15.94 13.56 11.56
C PHE A 481 16.30 12.16 12.08
N ALA A 482 16.40 11.19 11.19
CA ALA A 482 16.67 9.77 11.49
C ALA A 482 15.71 9.10 12.51
N THR A 483 14.53 9.67 12.72
CA THR A 483 13.49 9.07 13.55
C THR A 483 12.25 8.78 12.73
N TRP A 484 11.60 7.66 13.02
CA TRP A 484 10.50 7.13 12.25
C TRP A 484 9.31 6.77 13.14
N SER A 485 8.09 6.83 12.56
CA SER A 485 6.90 6.25 13.19
C SER A 485 7.03 4.74 13.33
N GLU A 486 6.09 4.09 13.97
CA GLU A 486 5.89 2.65 13.80
C GLU A 486 5.29 2.35 12.42
N TRP A 487 5.41 1.09 11.95
CA TRP A 487 4.70 0.63 10.77
C TRP A 487 3.20 0.56 11.05
N MET A 488 2.41 1.18 10.19
CA MET A 488 0.95 1.25 10.29
C MET A 488 0.33 0.83 8.95
N TRP A 489 -0.93 0.40 8.98
CA TRP A 489 -1.68 0.22 7.74
C TRP A 489 -1.92 1.56 7.05
N VAL A 490 -1.86 1.58 5.70
CA VAL A 490 -2.17 2.78 4.89
C VAL A 490 -3.63 3.13 5.06
N ASN A 491 -4.28 3.35 5.97
CA ASN A 491 -5.62 3.83 6.30
C ASN A 491 -5.96 3.69 7.79
N ASP A 492 -4.98 3.32 8.63
CA ASP A 492 -5.16 3.45 10.07
C ASP A 492 -5.23 4.92 10.43
N LYS A 493 -6.37 5.34 11.00
CA LYS A 493 -6.61 6.72 11.44
C LYS A 493 -5.79 7.15 12.66
N ALA A 494 -4.78 6.41 13.04
CA ALA A 494 -3.94 6.67 14.20
C ALA A 494 -2.57 7.25 13.84
N GLY A 495 -2.54 8.21 12.93
CA GLY A 495 -1.42 9.17 12.89
C GLY A 495 -1.68 10.26 13.91
N PRO A 496 -0.72 10.66 14.77
CA PRO A 496 -0.90 11.89 15.53
C PRO A 496 -1.10 13.03 14.53
N ALA A 497 -2.14 13.83 14.78
CA ALA A 497 -2.21 15.15 14.15
C ALA A 497 -0.84 15.80 14.34
N LEU A 498 -0.21 16.18 13.24
CA LEU A 498 1.04 16.91 13.28
C LEU A 498 0.70 18.32 13.78
N ASP A 499 1.04 18.61 15.05
CA ASP A 499 1.09 19.99 15.57
C ASP A 499 2.18 20.79 14.88
#